data_1445732b3c76700abb831e272f7b2e57
#
_entry.id   1445732b3c76700abb831e272f7b2e57
#
_cell.length_a   1.000
_cell.length_b   1.000
_cell.length_c   1.000
_cell.angle_alpha   90.00
_cell.angle_beta   90.00
_cell.angle_gamma   90.00
#
_symmetry.space_group_name_H-M   'P 1'
#
loop_
_entity.id
_entity.type
_entity.pdbx_description
1 polymer ?
#
loop_
_entity_poly.entity_id
_entity_poly.type
_entity_poly.pdbx_seq_one_letter_code
_entity_poly.pdbx_strand_id
1 'polypeptide(L)'
;MITLPFPLILASGSPRRKELLSIFQIPFEILVSDVDESFDDSVLAIELPAMLSERKAKEVQKLRPDALILAADTVVDLNGKILNKPIDRQEAESMLKDLSGQIHAVHTSYCILSPETKITRTDTALVHFRELSDQEIQWYLDEGKPMDKAGAYGIQEWIGLIAVDKLDGSYFTVMGLPTHLLWQDFMALRKK
;
A
#
# COMPACT_ATOMS: atom_id res chain seq x y z
N MET A 1 14.53 -8.99 -20.06
CA MET A 1 14.39 -9.09 -18.59
C MET A 1 15.44 -8.17 -17.98
N ILE A 2 15.11 -7.31 -17.02
CA ILE A 2 16.11 -6.48 -16.35
C ILE A 2 16.82 -7.28 -15.27
N THR A 3 18.11 -6.99 -15.04
CA THR A 3 18.90 -7.59 -13.97
C THR A 3 19.21 -6.49 -12.95
N LEU A 4 18.83 -6.70 -11.71
CA LEU A 4 19.15 -5.78 -10.60
C LEU A 4 20.54 -6.06 -10.03
N PRO A 5 21.19 -5.08 -9.37
CA PRO A 5 22.54 -5.23 -8.84
C PRO A 5 22.64 -6.22 -7.68
N PHE A 6 21.54 -6.43 -6.95
CA PHE A 6 21.43 -7.32 -5.78
C PHE A 6 20.19 -8.22 -5.91
N PRO A 7 20.12 -9.36 -5.20
CA PRO A 7 18.90 -10.15 -5.07
C PRO A 7 17.76 -9.29 -4.52
N LEU A 8 16.58 -9.36 -5.14
CA LEU A 8 15.41 -8.58 -4.71
C LEU A 8 14.64 -9.30 -3.62
N ILE A 9 14.32 -8.58 -2.56
CA ILE A 9 13.48 -9.07 -1.46
C ILE A 9 12.28 -8.13 -1.30
N LEU A 10 11.08 -8.69 -1.34
CA LEU A 10 9.85 -7.99 -0.97
C LEU A 10 9.62 -8.10 0.55
N ALA A 11 9.81 -7.00 1.27
CA ALA A 11 9.58 -6.89 2.71
C ALA A 11 8.09 -6.62 3.00
N SER A 12 7.20 -7.50 2.55
CA SER A 12 5.76 -7.34 2.73
C SER A 12 5.03 -8.68 2.66
N GLY A 13 4.11 -8.91 3.59
CA GLY A 13 3.17 -10.03 3.56
C GLY A 13 1.93 -9.79 2.70
N SER A 14 1.78 -8.62 2.07
CA SER A 14 0.60 -8.28 1.27
C SER A 14 0.52 -9.10 -0.03
N PRO A 15 -0.56 -9.90 -0.24
CA PRO A 15 -0.74 -10.64 -1.48
C PRO A 15 -0.81 -9.73 -2.71
N ARG A 16 -1.40 -8.54 -2.57
CA ARG A 16 -1.54 -7.54 -3.63
C ARG A 16 -0.18 -7.03 -4.10
N ARG A 17 0.72 -6.70 -3.17
CA ARG A 17 2.09 -6.24 -3.50
C ARG A 17 2.90 -7.33 -4.18
N LYS A 18 2.76 -8.58 -3.72
CA LYS A 18 3.36 -9.75 -4.38
C LYS A 18 2.87 -9.89 -5.82
N GLU A 19 1.56 -9.81 -6.03
CA GLU A 19 0.93 -9.88 -7.36
C GLU A 19 1.48 -8.79 -8.28
N LEU A 20 1.44 -7.53 -7.84
CA LEU A 20 1.92 -6.38 -8.62
C LEU A 20 3.42 -6.48 -8.96
N LEU A 21 4.24 -6.91 -8.01
CA LEU A 21 5.69 -7.07 -8.25
C LEU A 21 5.96 -8.21 -9.24
N SER A 22 5.18 -9.29 -9.20
CA SER A 22 5.34 -10.46 -10.08
C SER A 22 5.18 -10.11 -11.56
N ILE A 23 4.38 -9.07 -11.89
CA ILE A 23 4.16 -8.62 -13.26
C ILE A 23 5.47 -8.16 -13.94
N PHE A 24 6.43 -7.66 -13.16
CA PHE A 24 7.74 -7.23 -13.71
C PHE A 24 8.65 -8.39 -14.12
N GLN A 25 8.29 -9.63 -13.77
CA GLN A 25 9.08 -10.84 -14.10
C GLN A 25 10.54 -10.77 -13.60
N ILE A 26 10.76 -10.02 -12.52
CA ILE A 26 12.03 -9.98 -11.80
C ILE A 26 11.95 -11.00 -10.67
N PRO A 27 12.88 -11.95 -10.56
CA PRO A 27 12.89 -12.88 -9.43
C PRO A 27 13.02 -12.15 -8.09
N PHE A 28 12.22 -12.53 -7.11
CA PHE A 28 12.30 -11.97 -5.75
C PHE A 28 11.95 -13.03 -4.69
N GLU A 29 12.48 -12.82 -3.50
CA GLU A 29 12.11 -13.54 -2.30
C GLU A 29 11.12 -12.70 -1.46
N ILE A 30 10.35 -13.34 -0.58
CA ILE A 30 9.50 -12.64 0.39
C ILE A 30 10.10 -12.86 1.77
N LEU A 31 10.36 -11.75 2.48
CA LEU A 31 10.80 -11.78 3.87
C LEU A 31 10.05 -10.71 4.64
N VAL A 32 9.13 -11.12 5.50
CA VAL A 32 8.33 -10.21 6.32
C VAL A 32 9.06 -9.96 7.63
N SER A 33 9.16 -8.70 8.02
CA SER A 33 9.65 -8.30 9.34
C SER A 33 8.48 -7.92 10.23
N ASP A 34 8.61 -8.25 11.50
CA ASP A 34 7.73 -7.72 12.54
C ASP A 34 8.30 -6.39 13.01
N VAL A 35 7.63 -5.30 12.66
CA VAL A 35 8.02 -3.94 13.05
C VAL A 35 6.88 -3.28 13.80
N ASP A 36 7.24 -2.48 14.78
CA ASP A 36 6.29 -1.59 15.41
C ASP A 36 5.81 -0.53 14.39
N GLU A 37 4.53 -0.57 14.05
CA GLU A 37 3.88 0.37 13.14
C GLU A 37 3.27 1.59 13.88
N SER A 38 3.53 1.74 15.18
CA SER A 38 3.09 2.90 15.94
C SER A 38 3.72 4.20 15.43
N PHE A 39 2.96 5.27 15.49
CA PHE A 39 3.37 6.61 15.08
C PHE A 39 2.77 7.67 15.99
N ASP A 40 3.38 8.85 15.99
CA ASP A 40 2.89 10.01 16.73
C ASP A 40 1.72 10.66 15.96
N ASP A 41 0.69 11.11 16.68
CA ASP A 41 -0.51 11.75 16.09
C ASP A 41 -0.21 13.02 15.30
N SER A 42 0.98 13.61 15.47
CA SER A 42 1.43 14.77 14.68
C SER A 42 1.94 14.41 13.28
N VAL A 43 2.15 13.13 12.97
CA VAL A 43 2.61 12.68 11.66
C VAL A 43 1.51 12.87 10.64
N LEU A 44 1.82 13.58 9.54
CA LEU A 44 0.87 13.78 8.46
C LEU A 44 0.57 12.46 7.72
N ALA A 45 -0.68 12.26 7.33
CA ALA A 45 -1.11 11.06 6.62
C ALA A 45 -0.26 10.75 5.36
N ILE A 46 0.16 11.79 4.63
CA ILE A 46 1.01 11.65 3.44
C ILE A 46 2.45 11.21 3.76
N GLU A 47 2.96 11.50 4.97
CA GLU A 47 4.33 11.17 5.38
C GLU A 47 4.42 9.77 6.01
N LEU A 48 3.33 9.32 6.63
CA LEU A 48 3.28 8.07 7.38
C LEU A 48 3.71 6.85 6.57
N PRO A 49 3.22 6.60 5.32
CA PRO A 49 3.61 5.42 4.58
C PRO A 49 5.10 5.41 4.18
N ALA A 50 5.73 6.59 4.00
CA ALA A 50 7.18 6.68 3.76
C ALA A 50 7.97 6.23 5.00
N MET A 51 7.59 6.74 6.17
CA MET A 51 8.21 6.38 7.45
C MET A 51 8.07 4.87 7.72
N LEU A 52 6.89 4.29 7.54
CA LEU A 52 6.64 2.88 7.80
C LEU A 52 7.35 1.97 6.78
N SER A 53 7.37 2.34 5.49
CA SER A 53 8.10 1.58 4.48
C SER A 53 9.61 1.57 4.73
N GLU A 54 10.19 2.69 5.15
CA GLU A 54 11.60 2.75 5.53
C GLU A 54 11.92 1.90 6.76
N ARG A 55 11.04 1.94 7.78
CA ARG A 55 11.19 1.13 8.99
C ARG A 55 11.19 -0.36 8.64
N LYS A 56 10.23 -0.82 7.82
CA LYS A 56 10.16 -2.20 7.32
C LYS A 56 11.41 -2.60 6.52
N ALA A 57 11.86 -1.74 5.60
CA ALA A 57 13.05 -2.01 4.80
C ALA A 57 14.31 -2.18 5.66
N LYS A 58 14.50 -1.31 6.66
CA LYS A 58 15.65 -1.36 7.56
C LYS A 58 15.70 -2.65 8.39
N GLU A 59 14.55 -3.14 8.89
CA GLU A 59 14.52 -4.38 9.65
C GLU A 59 14.90 -5.59 8.79
N VAL A 60 14.38 -5.68 7.57
CA VAL A 60 14.75 -6.76 6.66
C VAL A 60 16.21 -6.65 6.21
N GLN A 61 16.74 -5.43 6.04
CA GLN A 61 18.15 -5.23 5.67
C GLN A 61 19.12 -5.77 6.74
N LYS A 62 18.77 -5.72 8.03
CA LYS A 62 19.59 -6.33 9.09
C LYS A 62 19.75 -7.84 8.90
N LEU A 63 18.73 -8.51 8.35
CA LEU A 63 18.75 -9.95 8.10
C LEU A 63 19.40 -10.29 6.75
N ARG A 64 19.29 -9.42 5.77
CA ARG A 64 19.78 -9.60 4.40
C ARG A 64 20.53 -8.35 3.92
N PRO A 65 21.73 -8.11 4.48
CA PRO A 65 22.53 -6.92 4.14
C PRO A 65 23.07 -6.93 2.70
N ASP A 66 23.04 -8.07 2.05
CA ASP A 66 23.51 -8.32 0.68
C ASP A 66 22.42 -8.12 -0.40
N ALA A 67 21.19 -7.72 -0.01
CA ALA A 67 20.03 -7.68 -0.89
C ALA A 67 19.55 -6.26 -1.21
N LEU A 68 18.70 -6.16 -2.24
CA LEU A 68 17.87 -5.00 -2.54
C LEU A 68 16.50 -5.23 -1.91
N ILE A 69 16.21 -4.48 -0.87
CA ILE A 69 14.97 -4.62 -0.11
C ILE A 69 13.92 -3.65 -0.68
N LEU A 70 12.76 -4.17 -1.06
CA LEU A 70 11.58 -3.39 -1.40
C LEU A 70 10.55 -3.54 -0.29
N ALA A 71 10.29 -2.48 0.45
CA ALA A 71 9.18 -2.38 1.38
C ALA A 71 8.18 -1.34 0.90
N ALA A 72 6.90 -1.48 1.29
CA ALA A 72 5.88 -0.50 0.98
C ALA A 72 4.86 -0.41 2.12
N ASP A 73 4.21 0.76 2.20
CA ASP A 73 3.09 0.98 3.10
C ASP A 73 2.01 1.82 2.42
N THR A 74 0.76 1.71 2.92
CA THR A 74 -0.41 2.37 2.33
C THR A 74 -1.31 2.91 3.43
N VAL A 75 -1.69 4.15 3.31
CA VAL A 75 -2.55 4.88 4.24
C VAL A 75 -3.74 5.47 3.50
N VAL A 76 -4.93 5.33 4.06
CA VAL A 76 -6.14 6.02 3.60
C VAL A 76 -6.37 7.23 4.48
N ASP A 77 -6.49 8.38 3.85
CA ASP A 77 -6.71 9.68 4.49
C ASP A 77 -8.07 10.24 4.09
N LEU A 78 -8.95 10.40 5.05
CA LEU A 78 -10.23 11.09 4.88
C LEU A 78 -10.19 12.43 5.63
N ASN A 79 -9.90 13.51 4.92
CA ASN A 79 -9.88 14.88 5.48
C ASN A 79 -8.95 15.03 6.71
N GLY A 80 -7.77 14.40 6.69
CA GLY A 80 -6.80 14.39 7.78
C GLY A 80 -7.01 13.27 8.81
N LYS A 81 -8.09 12.50 8.71
CA LYS A 81 -8.32 11.30 9.52
C LYS A 81 -7.69 10.08 8.85
N ILE A 82 -6.69 9.49 9.48
CA ILE A 82 -6.07 8.26 9.01
C ILE A 82 -7.00 7.08 9.29
N LEU A 83 -7.38 6.34 8.23
CA LEU A 83 -8.16 5.12 8.32
C LEU A 83 -7.21 3.92 8.15
N ASN A 84 -6.81 3.33 9.28
CA ASN A 84 -5.98 2.14 9.34
C ASN A 84 -6.76 0.87 8.93
N LYS A 85 -6.16 -0.30 9.13
CA LYS A 85 -6.90 -1.56 9.06
C LYS A 85 -7.86 -1.63 10.23
N PRO A 86 -9.15 -1.98 9.99
CA PRO A 86 -10.13 -2.10 11.06
C PRO A 86 -9.77 -3.25 12.01
N ILE A 87 -10.03 -3.07 13.29
CA ILE A 87 -9.78 -4.09 14.33
C ILE A 87 -10.92 -5.11 14.40
N ASP A 88 -12.11 -4.71 13.98
CA ASP A 88 -13.30 -5.55 13.97
C ASP A 88 -14.29 -5.13 12.88
N ARG A 89 -15.39 -5.89 12.76
CA ARG A 89 -16.46 -5.65 11.78
C ARG A 89 -17.15 -4.30 11.98
N GLN A 90 -17.33 -3.87 13.24
CA GLN A 90 -18.02 -2.63 13.56
C GLN A 90 -17.20 -1.41 13.12
N GLU A 91 -15.89 -1.45 13.33
CA GLU A 91 -14.99 -0.40 12.84
C GLU A 91 -14.92 -0.40 11.31
N ALA A 92 -14.88 -1.58 10.66
CA ALA A 92 -14.95 -1.67 9.20
C ALA A 92 -16.24 -1.06 8.64
N GLU A 93 -17.39 -1.32 9.27
CA GLU A 93 -18.66 -0.69 8.91
C GLU A 93 -18.62 0.82 9.04
N SER A 94 -18.10 1.33 10.17
CA SER A 94 -17.95 2.77 10.41
C SER A 94 -17.07 3.43 9.35
N MET A 95 -15.93 2.82 9.01
CA MET A 95 -15.02 3.32 7.96
C MET A 95 -15.71 3.41 6.60
N LEU A 96 -16.46 2.38 6.20
CA LEU A 96 -17.17 2.37 4.92
C LEU A 96 -18.29 3.42 4.89
N LYS A 97 -18.99 3.65 6.01
CA LYS A 97 -19.97 4.74 6.15
C LYS A 97 -19.31 6.11 6.05
N ASP A 98 -18.17 6.30 6.70
CA ASP A 98 -17.39 7.55 6.63
C ASP A 98 -16.93 7.85 5.21
N LEU A 99 -16.54 6.81 4.42
CA LEU A 99 -16.08 6.96 3.04
C LEU A 99 -17.22 7.13 2.03
N SER A 100 -18.43 6.69 2.36
CA SER A 100 -19.60 6.76 1.49
C SER A 100 -19.90 8.20 1.05
N GLY A 101 -19.98 8.44 -0.27
CA GLY A 101 -20.23 9.77 -0.83
C GLY A 101 -19.07 10.76 -0.69
N GLN A 102 -17.88 10.31 -0.26
CA GLN A 102 -16.73 11.18 -0.01
C GLN A 102 -15.60 10.98 -1.03
N ILE A 103 -14.72 12.00 -1.07
CA ILE A 103 -13.42 11.92 -1.74
C ILE A 103 -12.38 11.71 -0.64
N HIS A 104 -11.55 10.70 -0.80
CA HIS A 104 -10.47 10.43 0.13
C HIS A 104 -9.15 10.22 -0.62
N ALA A 105 -8.03 10.49 0.06
CA ALA A 105 -6.72 10.24 -0.49
C ALA A 105 -6.20 8.87 -0.07
N VAL A 106 -5.51 8.19 -0.98
CA VAL A 106 -4.73 6.99 -0.70
C VAL A 106 -3.27 7.30 -0.98
N HIS A 107 -2.48 7.32 0.08
CA HIS A 107 -1.03 7.53 0.02
C HIS A 107 -0.32 6.19 0.10
N THR A 108 0.45 5.85 -0.93
CA THR A 108 1.30 4.67 -0.90
C THR A 108 2.74 5.07 -1.13
N SER A 109 3.60 4.64 -0.20
CA SER A 109 5.04 4.81 -0.33
C SER A 109 5.73 3.47 -0.45
N TYR A 110 6.84 3.46 -1.18
CA TYR A 110 7.80 2.37 -1.12
C TYR A 110 9.19 2.88 -0.78
N CYS A 111 9.97 2.01 -0.16
CA CYS A 111 11.40 2.20 0.08
C CYS A 111 12.16 1.07 -0.61
N ILE A 112 13.12 1.44 -1.47
CA ILE A 112 14.14 0.55 -1.99
C ILE A 112 15.42 0.82 -1.17
N LEU A 113 15.95 -0.21 -0.53
CA LEU A 113 17.12 -0.11 0.33
C LEU A 113 18.13 -1.20 -0.01
N SER A 114 19.39 -0.81 -0.24
CA SER A 114 20.53 -1.71 -0.44
C SER A 114 21.76 -1.13 0.27
N PRO A 115 22.93 -1.82 0.28
CA PRO A 115 24.17 -1.24 0.82
C PRO A 115 24.58 0.08 0.18
N GLU A 116 24.20 0.31 -1.08
CA GLU A 116 24.66 1.43 -1.90
C GLU A 116 23.57 2.47 -2.16
N THR A 117 22.30 2.13 -1.94
CA THR A 117 21.19 2.96 -2.41
C THR A 117 20.04 2.95 -1.42
N LYS A 118 19.48 4.13 -1.18
CA LYS A 118 18.18 4.31 -0.53
C LYS A 118 17.32 5.22 -1.40
N ILE A 119 16.17 4.73 -1.83
CA ILE A 119 15.15 5.49 -2.56
C ILE A 119 13.83 5.32 -1.81
N THR A 120 13.21 6.42 -1.44
CA THR A 120 11.85 6.42 -0.88
C THR A 120 10.99 7.34 -1.75
N ARG A 121 9.86 6.81 -2.23
CA ARG A 121 8.88 7.61 -3.00
C ARG A 121 7.49 7.38 -2.47
N THR A 122 6.72 8.46 -2.46
CA THR A 122 5.28 8.48 -2.14
C THR A 122 4.51 8.84 -3.40
N ASP A 123 3.42 8.14 -3.64
CA ASP A 123 2.42 8.47 -4.64
C ASP A 123 1.04 8.57 -4.00
N THR A 124 0.21 9.46 -4.53
CA THR A 124 -1.12 9.74 -4.01
C THR A 124 -2.15 9.59 -5.11
N ALA A 125 -3.26 8.95 -4.78
CA ALA A 125 -4.43 8.88 -5.62
C ALA A 125 -5.67 9.36 -4.85
N LEU A 126 -6.53 10.14 -5.49
CA LEU A 126 -7.83 10.55 -4.93
C LEU A 126 -8.90 9.58 -5.44
N VAL A 127 -9.61 8.98 -4.51
CA VAL A 127 -10.67 8.03 -4.79
C VAL A 127 -12.01 8.69 -4.46
N HIS A 128 -12.91 8.74 -5.42
CA HIS A 128 -14.25 9.31 -5.28
C HIS A 128 -15.24 8.17 -5.11
N PHE A 129 -15.85 8.06 -3.94
CA PHE A 129 -16.93 7.11 -3.68
C PHE A 129 -18.28 7.77 -3.94
N ARG A 130 -19.16 7.03 -4.63
CA ARG A 130 -20.59 7.35 -4.59
C ARG A 130 -21.18 7.04 -3.22
N GLU A 131 -22.38 7.50 -2.97
CA GLU A 131 -23.15 7.07 -1.81
C GLU A 131 -23.39 5.56 -1.84
N LEU A 132 -23.16 4.89 -0.72
CA LEU A 132 -23.39 3.48 -0.48
C LEU A 132 -24.60 3.30 0.42
N SER A 133 -25.49 2.38 0.08
CA SER A 133 -26.55 1.96 1.00
C SER A 133 -26.02 1.07 2.12
N ASP A 134 -26.74 1.03 3.26
CA ASP A 134 -26.42 0.11 4.35
C ASP A 134 -26.40 -1.37 3.88
N GLN A 135 -27.29 -1.73 2.93
CA GLN A 135 -27.31 -3.08 2.39
C GLN A 135 -26.03 -3.44 1.62
N GLU A 136 -25.49 -2.52 0.82
CA GLU A 136 -24.25 -2.73 0.09
C GLU A 136 -23.06 -2.86 1.05
N ILE A 137 -23.02 -2.03 2.09
CA ILE A 137 -22.00 -2.12 3.13
C ILE A 137 -22.06 -3.48 3.84
N GLN A 138 -23.25 -3.89 4.30
CA GLN A 138 -23.41 -5.17 4.99
C GLN A 138 -23.05 -6.36 4.08
N TRP A 139 -23.47 -6.32 2.81
CA TRP A 139 -23.12 -7.36 1.85
C TRP A 139 -21.60 -7.50 1.68
N TYR A 140 -20.90 -6.37 1.56
CA TYR A 140 -19.44 -6.42 1.45
C TYR A 140 -18.75 -6.91 2.72
N LEU A 141 -19.28 -6.55 3.90
CA LEU A 141 -18.74 -7.03 5.18
C LEU A 141 -18.94 -8.54 5.39
N ASP A 142 -19.97 -9.13 4.76
CA ASP A 142 -20.24 -10.58 4.82
C ASP A 142 -19.37 -11.37 3.83
N GLU A 143 -19.20 -10.88 2.62
CA GLU A 143 -18.56 -11.60 1.51
C GLU A 143 -17.11 -11.14 1.24
N GLY A 144 -16.76 -9.94 1.63
CA GLY A 144 -15.44 -9.34 1.42
C GLY A 144 -14.43 -9.69 2.52
N LYS A 145 -13.24 -9.13 2.36
CA LYS A 145 -12.16 -9.27 3.35
C LYS A 145 -11.66 -7.89 3.79
N PRO A 146 -12.47 -7.10 4.50
CA PRO A 146 -12.13 -5.72 4.84
C PRO A 146 -10.96 -5.60 5.83
N MET A 147 -10.74 -6.61 6.67
CA MET A 147 -9.87 -6.55 7.85
C MET A 147 -8.37 -6.39 7.55
N ASP A 148 -7.92 -6.74 6.35
CA ASP A 148 -6.52 -6.66 5.94
C ASP A 148 -6.18 -5.38 5.16
N LYS A 149 -7.10 -4.40 5.11
CA LYS A 149 -7.01 -3.22 4.26
C LYS A 149 -7.21 -1.92 5.02
N ALA A 150 -6.35 -0.92 4.76
CA ALA A 150 -6.58 0.44 5.21
C ALA A 150 -7.90 0.97 4.64
N GLY A 151 -8.70 1.65 5.47
CA GLY A 151 -10.04 2.12 5.09
C GLY A 151 -11.07 1.02 4.86
N ALA A 152 -10.77 -0.23 5.26
CA ALA A 152 -11.67 -1.38 5.18
C ALA A 152 -12.11 -1.76 3.76
N TYR A 153 -11.44 -1.35 2.68
CA TYR A 153 -11.84 -1.71 1.31
C TYR A 153 -10.65 -2.05 0.40
N GLY A 154 -10.93 -2.82 -0.66
CA GLY A 154 -9.98 -3.07 -1.75
C GLY A 154 -10.55 -2.59 -3.07
N ILE A 155 -9.84 -1.69 -3.78
CA ILE A 155 -10.29 -1.14 -5.06
C ILE A 155 -10.50 -2.22 -6.14
N GLN A 156 -9.77 -3.33 -6.04
CA GLN A 156 -9.88 -4.49 -6.94
C GLN A 156 -11.01 -5.47 -6.56
N GLU A 157 -11.70 -5.23 -5.44
CA GLU A 157 -12.78 -6.07 -4.95
C GLU A 157 -14.15 -5.53 -5.40
N TRP A 158 -15.21 -6.29 -5.10
CA TRP A 158 -16.57 -5.90 -5.45
C TRP A 158 -16.91 -4.47 -5.03
N ILE A 159 -16.53 -4.07 -3.81
CA ILE A 159 -16.78 -2.72 -3.30
C ILE A 159 -16.12 -1.65 -4.18
N GLY A 160 -14.90 -1.88 -4.66
CA GLY A 160 -14.21 -0.97 -5.57
C GLY A 160 -14.93 -0.84 -6.92
N LEU A 161 -15.51 -1.94 -7.42
CA LEU A 161 -16.24 -1.95 -8.69
C LEU A 161 -17.54 -1.13 -8.62
N ILE A 162 -18.22 -1.12 -7.47
CA ILE A 162 -19.53 -0.48 -7.34
C ILE A 162 -19.49 0.89 -6.69
N ALA A 163 -18.48 1.17 -5.88
CA ALA A 163 -18.38 2.40 -5.08
C ALA A 163 -17.56 3.51 -5.75
N VAL A 164 -16.55 3.15 -6.57
CA VAL A 164 -15.65 4.14 -7.15
C VAL A 164 -16.24 4.76 -8.41
N ASP A 165 -16.66 6.03 -8.32
CA ASP A 165 -17.13 6.81 -9.45
C ASP A 165 -15.98 7.38 -10.29
N LYS A 166 -14.90 7.81 -9.60
CA LYS A 166 -13.75 8.44 -10.24
C LYS A 166 -12.48 8.13 -9.47
N LEU A 167 -11.38 8.03 -10.19
CA LEU A 167 -10.04 7.91 -9.65
C LEU A 167 -9.14 8.97 -10.30
N ASP A 168 -8.55 9.84 -9.46
CA ASP A 168 -7.49 10.77 -9.88
C ASP A 168 -6.15 10.26 -9.35
N GLY A 169 -5.34 9.67 -10.21
CA GLY A 169 -4.06 9.05 -9.86
C GLY A 169 -3.95 7.61 -10.34
N SER A 170 -2.98 6.87 -9.80
CA SER A 170 -2.73 5.50 -10.20
C SER A 170 -3.61 4.50 -9.44
N TYR A 171 -4.31 3.65 -10.17
CA TYR A 171 -5.04 2.49 -9.62
C TYR A 171 -4.12 1.59 -8.76
N PHE A 172 -2.88 1.40 -9.21
CA PHE A 172 -1.92 0.55 -8.52
C PHE A 172 -1.40 1.17 -7.22
N THR A 173 -1.43 2.50 -7.10
CA THR A 173 -1.18 3.21 -5.84
C THR A 173 -2.25 2.86 -4.81
N VAL A 174 -3.52 2.83 -5.20
CA VAL A 174 -4.62 2.41 -4.32
C VAL A 174 -4.53 0.92 -3.97
N MET A 175 -4.08 0.07 -4.89
CA MET A 175 -3.79 -1.35 -4.60
C MET A 175 -2.62 -1.56 -3.63
N GLY A 176 -1.77 -0.54 -3.45
CA GLY A 176 -0.71 -0.56 -2.45
C GLY A 176 0.73 -0.68 -2.97
N LEU A 177 0.97 -0.43 -4.28
CA LEU A 177 2.32 -0.34 -4.86
C LEU A 177 2.30 0.55 -6.12
N PRO A 178 2.93 1.75 -6.12
CA PRO A 178 3.00 2.63 -7.29
C PRO A 178 3.94 2.06 -8.37
N THR A 179 3.45 1.12 -9.15
CA THR A 179 4.24 0.32 -10.10
C THR A 179 4.92 1.16 -11.17
N HIS A 180 4.30 2.25 -11.60
CA HIS A 180 4.86 3.17 -12.59
C HIS A 180 6.12 3.89 -12.10
N LEU A 181 6.18 4.30 -10.82
CA LEU A 181 7.37 4.89 -10.20
C LEU A 181 8.41 3.81 -9.91
N LEU A 182 7.98 2.69 -9.36
CA LEU A 182 8.85 1.56 -9.05
C LEU A 182 9.59 1.05 -10.29
N TRP A 183 8.92 0.97 -11.44
CA TRP A 183 9.54 0.58 -12.69
C TRP A 183 10.64 1.56 -13.13
N GLN A 184 10.41 2.87 -13.01
CA GLN A 184 11.41 3.89 -13.32
C GLN A 184 12.67 3.70 -12.47
N ASP A 185 12.51 3.45 -11.17
CA ASP A 185 13.63 3.24 -10.25
C ASP A 185 14.37 1.94 -10.56
N PHE A 186 13.67 0.85 -10.85
CA PHE A 186 14.31 -0.40 -11.27
C PHE A 186 15.09 -0.23 -12.57
N MET A 187 14.57 0.55 -13.53
CA MET A 187 15.28 0.87 -14.76
C MET A 187 16.53 1.72 -14.52
N ALA A 188 16.53 2.59 -13.53
CA ALA A 188 17.69 3.38 -13.12
C ALA A 188 18.76 2.51 -12.41
N LEU A 189 18.33 1.54 -11.63
CA LEU A 189 19.20 0.62 -10.85
C LEU A 189 19.73 -0.57 -11.65
N ARG A 190 19.19 -0.85 -12.85
CA ARG A 190 19.58 -2.04 -13.62
C ARG A 190 21.07 -2.07 -13.91
N LYS A 191 21.66 -3.28 -13.89
CA LYS A 191 23.02 -3.50 -14.43
C LYS A 191 23.04 -3.13 -15.90
N LYS A 192 24.04 -2.39 -16.32
CA LYS A 192 24.32 -2.08 -17.73
C LYS A 192 24.88 -3.29 -18.44
#